data_8fa282445c348c1a8c5539cd94e7a766
#
_entry.id   8fa282445c348c1a8c5539cd94e7a766
#
_cell.length_a   1.000
_cell.length_b   1.000
_cell.length_c   1.000
_cell.angle_alpha   90.00
_cell.angle_beta   90.00
_cell.angle_gamma   90.00
#
_symmetry.space_group_name_H-M   'P 1'
#
loop_
_entity.id
_entity.type
_entity.pdbx_description
1 polymer ?
#
loop_
_entity_poly.entity_id
_entity_poly.type
_entity_poly.pdbx_seq_one_letter_code
_entity_poly.pdbx_strand_id
1 'polypeptide(L)'
;VTAASATRHRSGWLVWGVALGAYIGAVFHRSTLGVAGVDAAHRFDINASTLATFSVAQLAVYAAMQVPVGVLLDRYGSRRLLIAGGALMVAGQLCFALATEVWLAVTGRVLIGLGDAMTFISVLRIVALWFSGRRYPMLTQLTGTLGQFGAILGAVPLVALLHRAGWTPAFLVAAALGATLLLMVVVAVRDTPDREVVAGPPPDLATVRRELAAAWAQPGTRLGLWTHFVTQFSGSVFALLWGYPFLVQGQGLTPTGAASLLTLMTVAMLVSGPAIAHFCARHPFHRSVLVFAIAGSSAAVWAVVLLWPGPAPRWLLVALVLVLAVNGPGSLIGFDYARSFNPVSRIGSATGVVNVGGFVASITLVLVVGVVLDLTTPAGRATPDLSAFRWAFAAQYLLWALGAVQVLRYRNAARRQVAEQALAATPAPAAP
;
A
#
# COMPACT_ATOMS: atom_id res chain seq x y z
N VAL A 1 -9.23 36.40 5.63
CA VAL A 1 -8.34 35.28 6.09
C VAL A 1 -7.42 35.87 7.12
N THR A 2 -7.63 35.57 8.41
CA THR A 2 -6.82 36.11 9.52
C THR A 2 -5.40 35.52 9.47
N ALA A 3 -4.40 36.26 9.93
CA ALA A 3 -2.99 35.82 9.99
C ALA A 3 -2.82 34.45 10.69
N ALA A 4 -3.64 34.16 11.70
CA ALA A 4 -3.70 32.88 12.40
C ALA A 4 -4.08 31.71 11.46
N SER A 5 -5.01 31.91 10.52
CA SER A 5 -5.42 30.87 9.55
C SER A 5 -4.33 30.59 8.51
N ALA A 6 -3.58 31.62 8.10
CA ALA A 6 -2.47 31.49 7.17
C ALA A 6 -1.27 30.75 7.80
N THR A 7 -0.97 31.04 9.06
CA THR A 7 0.11 30.35 9.82
C THR A 7 -0.24 28.88 10.06
N ARG A 8 -1.48 28.61 10.42
CA ARG A 8 -2.02 27.25 10.59
C ARG A 8 -1.96 26.43 9.29
N HIS A 9 -2.23 27.09 8.17
CA HIS A 9 -2.18 26.45 6.85
C HIS A 9 -0.73 26.11 6.43
N ARG A 10 0.24 27.02 6.64
CA ARG A 10 1.66 26.78 6.34
C ARG A 10 2.24 25.65 7.18
N SER A 11 1.90 25.58 8.47
CA SER A 11 2.37 24.49 9.34
C SER A 11 1.81 23.12 8.94
N GLY A 12 0.58 23.03 8.42
CA GLY A 12 -0.01 21.77 7.94
C GLY A 12 0.75 21.16 6.75
N TRP A 13 1.16 22.00 5.79
CA TRP A 13 1.96 21.55 4.65
C TRP A 13 3.35 21.07 5.06
N LEU A 14 4.00 21.75 6.02
CA LEU A 14 5.28 21.31 6.56
C LEU A 14 5.16 19.98 7.28
N VAL A 15 4.16 19.82 8.16
CA VAL A 15 3.93 18.56 8.88
C VAL A 15 3.66 17.41 7.91
N TRP A 16 2.79 17.61 6.93
CA TRP A 16 2.54 16.60 5.90
C TRP A 16 3.77 16.31 5.05
N GLY A 17 4.51 17.32 4.61
CA GLY A 17 5.72 17.14 3.79
C GLY A 17 6.79 16.32 4.50
N VAL A 18 7.03 16.59 5.80
CA VAL A 18 7.97 15.79 6.61
C VAL A 18 7.46 14.38 6.83
N ALA A 19 6.17 14.20 7.12
CA ALA A 19 5.57 12.89 7.27
C ALA A 19 5.59 12.09 5.95
N LEU A 20 5.36 12.75 4.81
CA LEU A 20 5.53 12.18 3.48
C LEU A 20 6.99 11.76 3.23
N GLY A 21 7.96 12.59 3.62
CA GLY A 21 9.38 12.25 3.56
C GLY A 21 9.70 10.98 4.36
N ALA A 22 9.13 10.82 5.56
CA ALA A 22 9.24 9.59 6.34
C ALA A 22 8.63 8.39 5.61
N TYR A 23 7.50 8.55 4.92
CA TYR A 23 6.90 7.48 4.13
C TYR A 23 7.73 7.13 2.87
N ILE A 24 8.30 8.11 2.19
CA ILE A 24 9.27 7.87 1.09
C ILE A 24 10.47 7.07 1.62
N GLY A 25 10.99 7.43 2.80
CA GLY A 25 12.05 6.69 3.49
C GLY A 25 11.64 5.25 3.83
N ALA A 26 10.40 5.03 4.29
CA ALA A 26 9.88 3.69 4.58
C ALA A 26 9.81 2.81 3.31
N VAL A 27 9.31 3.35 2.21
CA VAL A 27 9.28 2.66 0.91
C VAL A 27 10.70 2.39 0.40
N PHE A 28 11.63 3.34 0.57
CA PHE A 28 13.04 3.16 0.28
C PHE A 28 13.61 1.97 1.06
N HIS A 29 13.50 1.95 2.39
CA HIS A 29 14.01 0.85 3.23
C HIS A 29 13.36 -0.50 2.89
N ARG A 30 12.07 -0.51 2.53
CA ARG A 30 11.35 -1.70 2.09
C ARG A 30 11.95 -2.28 0.81
N SER A 31 12.29 -1.44 -0.15
CA SER A 31 12.74 -1.85 -1.49
C SER A 31 14.24 -2.19 -1.56
N THR A 32 15.05 -1.84 -0.55
CA THR A 32 16.51 -2.04 -0.59
C THR A 32 16.95 -3.48 -0.84
N LEU A 33 16.23 -4.47 -0.32
CA LEU A 33 16.56 -5.88 -0.53
C LEU A 33 16.26 -6.32 -1.97
N GLY A 34 15.17 -5.83 -2.56
CA GLY A 34 14.79 -6.21 -3.93
C GLY A 34 15.89 -5.92 -4.96
N VAL A 35 16.66 -4.87 -4.72
CA VAL A 35 17.77 -4.45 -5.62
C VAL A 35 19.13 -5.02 -5.20
N ALA A 36 19.32 -5.34 -3.93
CA ALA A 36 20.55 -5.91 -3.39
C ALA A 36 20.50 -7.45 -3.22
N GLY A 37 19.49 -8.10 -3.83
CA GLY A 37 19.25 -9.54 -3.61
C GLY A 37 20.42 -10.43 -4.05
N VAL A 38 21.03 -10.12 -5.20
CA VAL A 38 22.20 -10.88 -5.70
C VAL A 38 23.39 -10.71 -4.76
N ASP A 39 23.67 -9.47 -4.35
CA ASP A 39 24.76 -9.17 -3.41
C ASP A 39 24.50 -9.80 -2.03
N ALA A 40 23.24 -9.86 -1.57
CA ALA A 40 22.83 -10.53 -0.35
C ALA A 40 23.07 -12.06 -0.44
N ALA A 41 22.69 -12.67 -1.57
CA ALA A 41 22.90 -14.11 -1.80
C ALA A 41 24.39 -14.45 -1.74
N HIS A 42 25.25 -13.67 -2.38
CA HIS A 42 26.71 -13.84 -2.30
C HIS A 42 27.27 -13.57 -0.90
N ARG A 43 26.82 -12.50 -0.24
CA ARG A 43 27.33 -12.12 1.08
C ARG A 43 27.06 -13.17 2.16
N PHE A 44 25.88 -13.75 2.13
CA PHE A 44 25.42 -14.71 3.15
C PHE A 44 25.56 -16.17 2.71
N ASP A 45 26.08 -16.42 1.51
CA ASP A 45 26.19 -17.75 0.89
C ASP A 45 24.88 -18.55 0.95
N ILE A 46 23.79 -17.90 0.48
CA ILE A 46 22.44 -18.45 0.57
C ILE A 46 21.82 -18.63 -0.82
N ASN A 47 20.91 -19.60 -0.90
CA ASN A 47 20.13 -19.85 -2.10
C ASN A 47 18.94 -18.87 -2.24
N ALA A 48 18.29 -18.90 -3.41
CA ALA A 48 17.17 -18.01 -3.73
C ALA A 48 15.97 -18.19 -2.78
N SER A 49 15.69 -19.41 -2.32
CA SER A 49 14.59 -19.67 -1.40
C SER A 49 14.84 -19.05 -0.01
N THR A 50 16.05 -19.13 0.50
CA THR A 50 16.44 -18.47 1.75
C THR A 50 16.41 -16.94 1.60
N LEU A 51 16.88 -16.40 0.48
CA LEU A 51 16.78 -14.97 0.19
C LEU A 51 15.31 -14.51 0.15
N ALA A 52 14.42 -15.30 -0.44
CA ALA A 52 12.99 -14.99 -0.46
C ALA A 52 12.38 -14.87 0.94
N THR A 53 12.89 -15.64 1.93
CA THR A 53 12.40 -15.55 3.31
C THR A 53 12.59 -14.17 3.93
N PHE A 54 13.62 -13.42 3.52
CA PHE A 54 13.86 -12.05 4.01
C PHE A 54 12.72 -11.10 3.61
N SER A 55 12.29 -11.16 2.35
CA SER A 55 11.17 -10.37 1.85
C SER A 55 9.84 -10.84 2.43
N VAL A 56 9.64 -12.16 2.51
CA VAL A 56 8.41 -12.74 3.08
C VAL A 56 8.28 -12.36 4.56
N ALA A 57 9.35 -12.50 5.35
CA ALA A 57 9.34 -12.12 6.76
C ALA A 57 8.97 -10.65 6.95
N GLN A 58 9.58 -9.75 6.17
CA GLN A 58 9.28 -8.32 6.23
C GLN A 58 7.81 -8.03 5.87
N LEU A 59 7.32 -8.57 4.76
CA LEU A 59 5.94 -8.33 4.29
C LEU A 59 4.90 -8.98 5.20
N ALA A 60 5.18 -10.18 5.73
CA ALA A 60 4.30 -10.85 6.68
C ALA A 60 4.16 -10.05 7.98
N VAL A 61 5.27 -9.56 8.52
CA VAL A 61 5.26 -8.69 9.70
C VAL A 61 4.51 -7.38 9.40
N TYR A 62 4.81 -6.75 8.26
CA TYR A 62 4.08 -5.56 7.81
C TYR A 62 2.57 -5.79 7.76
N ALA A 63 2.13 -6.86 7.12
CA ALA A 63 0.70 -7.20 6.99
C ALA A 63 0.05 -7.51 8.34
N ALA A 64 0.72 -8.32 9.19
CA ALA A 64 0.21 -8.68 10.51
C ALA A 64 0.09 -7.46 11.44
N MET A 65 0.96 -6.48 11.28
CA MET A 65 0.97 -5.27 12.10
C MET A 65 -0.06 -4.21 11.70
N GLN A 66 -0.76 -4.34 10.56
CA GLN A 66 -1.69 -3.31 10.10
C GLN A 66 -2.80 -3.02 11.12
N VAL A 67 -3.41 -4.06 11.69
CA VAL A 67 -4.47 -3.91 12.69
C VAL A 67 -3.92 -3.45 14.04
N PRO A 68 -2.89 -4.09 14.63
CA PRO A 68 -2.26 -3.61 15.87
C PRO A 68 -1.80 -2.15 15.78
N VAL A 69 -1.12 -1.79 14.71
CA VAL A 69 -0.64 -0.41 14.51
C VAL A 69 -1.81 0.57 14.38
N GLY A 70 -2.91 0.17 13.73
CA GLY A 70 -4.12 0.99 13.68
C GLY A 70 -4.65 1.38 15.06
N VAL A 71 -4.72 0.42 15.96
CA VAL A 71 -5.14 0.65 17.38
C VAL A 71 -4.12 1.50 18.13
N LEU A 72 -2.83 1.21 17.99
CA LEU A 72 -1.76 2.01 18.59
C LEU A 72 -1.80 3.47 18.08
N LEU A 73 -2.11 3.66 16.79
CA LEU A 73 -2.24 4.97 16.17
C LEU A 73 -3.38 5.78 16.80
N ASP A 74 -4.53 5.16 17.04
CA ASP A 74 -5.66 5.82 17.68
C ASP A 74 -5.34 6.21 19.12
N ARG A 75 -4.52 5.43 19.84
CA ARG A 75 -4.15 5.69 21.20
C ARG A 75 -3.00 6.69 21.35
N TYR A 76 -1.92 6.50 20.59
CA TYR A 76 -0.67 7.24 20.81
C TYR A 76 -0.45 8.40 19.84
N GLY A 77 -1.26 8.46 18.78
CA GLY A 77 -1.14 9.48 17.73
C GLY A 77 -0.07 9.18 16.70
N SER A 78 -0.09 9.93 15.60
CA SER A 78 0.79 9.74 14.44
C SER A 78 2.24 10.05 14.74
N ARG A 79 2.50 11.12 15.51
CA ARG A 79 3.87 11.56 15.84
C ARG A 79 4.66 10.47 16.56
N ARG A 80 4.07 9.85 17.60
CA ARG A 80 4.75 8.82 18.37
C ARG A 80 5.01 7.57 17.53
N LEU A 81 4.04 7.18 16.70
CA LEU A 81 4.19 6.02 15.83
C LEU A 81 5.22 6.25 14.73
N LEU A 82 5.26 7.43 14.12
CA LEU A 82 6.29 7.78 13.14
C LEU A 82 7.69 7.78 13.76
N ILE A 83 7.84 8.23 15.01
CA ILE A 83 9.12 8.20 15.74
C ILE A 83 9.51 6.75 16.04
N ALA A 84 8.61 5.95 16.60
CA ALA A 84 8.88 4.54 16.90
C ALA A 84 9.18 3.74 15.64
N GLY A 85 8.38 3.90 14.59
CA GLY A 85 8.57 3.26 13.29
C GLY A 85 9.89 3.65 12.63
N GLY A 86 10.22 4.94 12.66
CA GLY A 86 11.51 5.46 12.16
C GLY A 86 12.70 4.87 12.92
N ALA A 87 12.62 4.81 14.25
CA ALA A 87 13.67 4.22 15.07
C ALA A 87 13.86 2.71 14.78
N LEU A 88 12.76 1.96 14.63
CA LEU A 88 12.80 0.54 14.25
C LEU A 88 13.42 0.34 12.86
N MET A 89 13.07 1.20 11.89
CA MET A 89 13.65 1.12 10.54
C MET A 89 15.14 1.44 10.54
N VAL A 90 15.58 2.45 11.29
CA VAL A 90 17.01 2.78 11.44
C VAL A 90 17.76 1.61 12.09
N ALA A 91 17.26 1.08 13.22
CA ALA A 91 17.86 -0.06 13.89
C ALA A 91 17.91 -1.30 12.96
N GLY A 92 16.82 -1.58 12.26
CA GLY A 92 16.76 -2.68 11.29
C GLY A 92 17.74 -2.52 10.14
N GLN A 93 17.89 -1.28 9.64
CA GLN A 93 18.84 -0.99 8.57
C GLN A 93 20.30 -1.09 9.05
N LEU A 94 20.60 -0.69 10.29
CA LEU A 94 21.91 -0.89 10.92
C LEU A 94 22.22 -2.39 11.12
N CYS A 95 21.25 -3.16 11.65
CA CYS A 95 21.39 -4.62 11.74
C CYS A 95 21.71 -5.23 10.36
N PHE A 96 20.99 -4.81 9.33
CA PHE A 96 21.20 -5.32 7.96
C PHE A 96 22.54 -4.89 7.37
N ALA A 97 23.00 -3.66 7.63
CA ALA A 97 24.30 -3.14 7.19
C ALA A 97 25.48 -3.92 7.80
N LEU A 98 25.36 -4.26 9.09
CA LEU A 98 26.43 -4.90 9.86
C LEU A 98 26.30 -6.42 9.90
N ALA A 99 25.23 -6.99 9.30
CA ALA A 99 25.01 -8.44 9.32
C ALA A 99 26.14 -9.20 8.62
N THR A 100 26.66 -10.19 9.34
CA THR A 100 27.56 -11.24 8.84
C THR A 100 26.85 -12.59 8.76
N GLU A 101 25.76 -12.72 9.52
CA GLU A 101 24.96 -13.94 9.63
C GLU A 101 23.51 -13.70 9.14
N VAL A 102 22.91 -14.75 8.59
CA VAL A 102 21.54 -14.73 8.03
C VAL A 102 20.51 -14.28 9.06
N TRP A 103 20.59 -14.78 10.30
CA TRP A 103 19.62 -14.45 11.35
C TRP A 103 19.61 -12.96 11.69
N LEU A 104 20.76 -12.28 11.68
CA LEU A 104 20.85 -10.85 11.94
C LEU A 104 20.27 -10.05 10.78
N ALA A 105 20.51 -10.49 9.54
CA ALA A 105 19.92 -9.89 8.35
C ALA A 105 18.38 -10.03 8.35
N VAL A 106 17.84 -11.21 8.69
CA VAL A 106 16.39 -11.44 8.83
C VAL A 106 15.80 -10.57 9.94
N THR A 107 16.47 -10.48 11.09
CA THR A 107 16.06 -9.59 12.20
C THR A 107 15.98 -8.13 11.72
N GLY A 108 16.98 -7.67 10.97
CA GLY A 108 16.95 -6.35 10.35
C GLY A 108 15.71 -6.14 9.46
N ARG A 109 15.35 -7.13 8.63
CA ARG A 109 14.16 -7.06 7.76
C ARG A 109 12.83 -7.07 8.55
N VAL A 110 12.75 -7.84 9.62
CA VAL A 110 11.61 -7.84 10.55
C VAL A 110 11.43 -6.46 11.20
N LEU A 111 12.51 -5.87 11.71
CA LEU A 111 12.47 -4.52 12.29
C LEU A 111 12.04 -3.45 11.27
N ILE A 112 12.55 -3.54 10.04
CA ILE A 112 12.10 -2.64 8.95
C ILE A 112 10.61 -2.85 8.67
N GLY A 113 10.14 -4.09 8.61
CA GLY A 113 8.71 -4.40 8.41
C GLY A 113 7.81 -3.84 9.52
N LEU A 114 8.23 -3.95 10.78
CA LEU A 114 7.54 -3.38 11.94
C LEU A 114 7.45 -1.84 11.84
N GLY A 115 8.57 -1.19 11.54
CA GLY A 115 8.65 0.27 11.43
C GLY A 115 7.86 0.82 10.24
N ASP A 116 7.96 0.16 9.11
CA ASP A 116 7.25 0.51 7.87
C ASP A 116 5.72 0.44 8.06
N ALA A 117 5.22 -0.58 8.77
CA ALA A 117 3.80 -0.73 9.07
C ALA A 117 3.21 0.48 9.82
N MET A 118 4.02 1.17 10.62
CA MET A 118 3.59 2.34 11.39
C MET A 118 3.53 3.63 10.55
N THR A 119 4.09 3.64 9.34
CA THR A 119 4.35 4.89 8.63
C THR A 119 3.16 5.36 7.81
N PHE A 120 2.68 4.56 6.84
CA PHE A 120 1.67 4.99 5.89
C PHE A 120 0.36 5.43 6.56
N ILE A 121 -0.20 4.59 7.44
CA ILE A 121 -1.46 4.91 8.12
C ILE A 121 -1.35 6.11 9.06
N SER A 122 -0.15 6.35 9.63
CA SER A 122 0.13 7.55 10.43
C SER A 122 0.10 8.81 9.58
N VAL A 123 0.65 8.77 8.36
CA VAL A 123 0.58 9.91 7.42
C VAL A 123 -0.86 10.16 6.99
N LEU A 124 -1.65 9.12 6.70
CA LEU A 124 -3.06 9.28 6.36
C LEU A 124 -3.87 9.91 7.50
N ARG A 125 -3.57 9.56 8.76
CA ARG A 125 -4.20 10.20 9.91
C ARG A 125 -3.82 11.68 10.03
N ILE A 126 -2.55 12.05 9.80
CA ILE A 126 -2.12 13.46 9.74
C ILE A 126 -2.93 14.20 8.67
N VAL A 127 -3.05 13.63 7.47
CA VAL A 127 -3.85 14.25 6.40
C VAL A 127 -5.31 14.44 6.86
N ALA A 128 -5.89 13.46 7.56
CA ALA A 128 -7.27 13.52 8.04
C ALA A 128 -7.49 14.61 9.11
N LEU A 129 -6.49 14.86 9.96
CA LEU A 129 -6.57 15.83 11.07
C LEU A 129 -6.22 17.26 10.66
N TRP A 130 -5.33 17.43 9.68
CA TRP A 130 -4.84 18.74 9.26
C TRP A 130 -5.60 19.31 8.05
N PHE A 131 -6.21 18.44 7.22
CA PHE A 131 -6.84 18.86 5.97
C PHE A 131 -8.26 18.32 5.87
N SER A 132 -9.18 19.19 5.41
CA SER A 132 -10.61 18.87 5.29
C SER A 132 -11.09 18.91 3.84
N GLY A 133 -12.30 18.42 3.62
CA GLY A 133 -13.01 18.52 2.35
C GLY A 133 -12.27 17.86 1.18
N ARG A 134 -12.19 18.57 0.06
CA ARG A 134 -11.59 18.08 -1.19
C ARG A 134 -10.07 17.82 -1.13
N ARG A 135 -9.37 18.40 -0.14
CA ARG A 135 -7.92 18.23 0.00
C ARG A 135 -7.53 16.84 0.51
N TYR A 136 -8.37 16.22 1.30
CA TYR A 136 -8.07 14.91 1.88
C TYR A 136 -7.84 13.83 0.82
N PRO A 137 -8.76 13.55 -0.13
CA PRO A 137 -8.52 12.54 -1.17
C PRO A 137 -7.28 12.85 -2.01
N MET A 138 -7.05 14.13 -2.33
CA MET A 138 -5.89 14.55 -3.10
C MET A 138 -4.58 14.24 -2.36
N LEU A 139 -4.46 14.60 -1.07
CA LEU A 139 -3.26 14.36 -0.29
C LEU A 139 -3.06 12.89 0.04
N THR A 140 -4.13 12.12 0.20
CA THR A 140 -4.07 10.66 0.33
C THR A 140 -3.45 10.04 -0.91
N GLN A 141 -3.92 10.42 -2.09
CA GLN A 141 -3.38 9.93 -3.37
C GLN A 141 -1.93 10.39 -3.57
N LEU A 142 -1.64 11.67 -3.33
CA LEU A 142 -0.27 12.19 -3.42
C LEU A 142 0.67 11.45 -2.45
N THR A 143 0.23 11.15 -1.25
CA THR A 143 1.03 10.38 -0.29
C THR A 143 1.37 9.00 -0.85
N GLY A 144 0.37 8.25 -1.32
CA GLY A 144 0.59 6.91 -1.90
C GLY A 144 1.50 6.95 -3.14
N THR A 145 1.26 7.90 -4.03
CA THR A 145 1.98 8.06 -5.30
C THR A 145 3.42 8.53 -5.07
N LEU A 146 3.62 9.62 -4.32
CA LEU A 146 4.95 10.17 -4.05
C LEU A 146 5.80 9.24 -3.18
N GLY A 147 5.16 8.39 -2.35
CA GLY A 147 5.85 7.35 -1.60
C GLY A 147 6.70 6.43 -2.50
N GLN A 148 6.24 6.16 -3.75
CA GLN A 148 6.96 5.30 -4.68
C GLN A 148 8.33 5.86 -5.12
N PHE A 149 8.60 7.16 -4.94
CA PHE A 149 9.95 7.70 -5.13
C PHE A 149 10.98 7.01 -4.22
N GLY A 150 10.57 6.49 -3.07
CA GLY A 150 11.44 5.69 -2.21
C GLY A 150 11.99 4.46 -2.91
N ALA A 151 11.19 3.76 -3.70
CA ALA A 151 11.64 2.60 -4.47
C ALA A 151 12.67 3.00 -5.54
N ILE A 152 12.48 4.16 -6.19
CA ILE A 152 13.43 4.69 -7.18
C ILE A 152 14.76 5.04 -6.53
N LEU A 153 14.75 5.67 -5.34
CA LEU A 153 15.95 5.96 -4.56
C LEU A 153 16.70 4.68 -4.15
N GLY A 154 15.97 3.59 -3.85
CA GLY A 154 16.57 2.27 -3.62
C GLY A 154 17.18 1.66 -4.88
N ALA A 155 16.47 1.75 -6.00
CA ALA A 155 16.87 1.07 -7.24
C ALA A 155 18.07 1.72 -7.96
N VAL A 156 18.27 3.02 -7.87
CA VAL A 156 19.32 3.72 -8.63
C VAL A 156 20.46 4.21 -7.75
N PRO A 157 20.28 5.16 -6.80
CA PRO A 157 21.39 5.67 -6.00
C PRO A 157 22.02 4.61 -5.09
N LEU A 158 21.19 3.76 -4.46
CA LEU A 158 21.69 2.76 -3.53
C LEU A 158 22.49 1.66 -4.25
N VAL A 159 22.02 1.19 -5.41
CA VAL A 159 22.74 0.19 -6.23
C VAL A 159 24.07 0.75 -6.71
N ALA A 160 24.09 2.00 -7.18
CA ALA A 160 25.34 2.65 -7.57
C ALA A 160 26.34 2.75 -6.40
N LEU A 161 25.84 3.04 -5.20
CA LEU A 161 26.66 3.09 -3.99
C LEU A 161 27.13 1.70 -3.56
N LEU A 162 26.27 0.69 -3.64
CA LEU A 162 26.57 -0.70 -3.31
C LEU A 162 27.70 -1.24 -4.18
N HIS A 163 27.66 -1.00 -5.49
CA HIS A 163 28.70 -1.45 -6.42
C HIS A 163 30.02 -0.66 -6.28
N ARG A 164 29.98 0.61 -5.83
CA ARG A 164 31.19 1.43 -5.68
C ARG A 164 31.86 1.28 -4.32
N ALA A 165 31.07 1.21 -3.25
CA ALA A 165 31.59 1.26 -1.87
C ALA A 165 31.38 -0.06 -1.11
N GLY A 166 30.66 -1.02 -1.69
CA GLY A 166 30.36 -2.31 -1.05
C GLY A 166 29.15 -2.23 -0.10
N TRP A 167 28.83 -3.39 0.50
CA TRP A 167 27.61 -3.61 1.30
C TRP A 167 27.49 -2.67 2.50
N THR A 168 28.45 -2.76 3.43
CA THR A 168 28.35 -2.05 4.71
C THR A 168 28.25 -0.54 4.55
N PRO A 169 29.11 0.16 3.77
CA PRO A 169 28.95 1.60 3.55
C PRO A 169 27.63 1.98 2.90
N ALA A 170 27.16 1.21 1.90
CA ALA A 170 25.90 1.51 1.22
C ALA A 170 24.70 1.48 2.18
N PHE A 171 24.61 0.46 3.01
CA PHE A 171 23.52 0.30 3.97
C PHE A 171 23.67 1.18 5.21
N LEU A 172 24.88 1.59 5.59
CA LEU A 172 25.10 2.65 6.60
C LEU A 172 24.60 4.02 6.11
N VAL A 173 24.85 4.36 4.85
CA VAL A 173 24.29 5.60 4.25
C VAL A 173 22.75 5.53 4.22
N ALA A 174 22.19 4.36 3.90
CA ALA A 174 20.73 4.16 3.98
C ALA A 174 20.20 4.35 5.41
N ALA A 175 20.90 3.82 6.42
CA ALA A 175 20.53 4.01 7.83
C ALA A 175 20.65 5.50 8.25
N ALA A 176 21.69 6.20 7.80
CA ALA A 176 21.88 7.63 8.07
C ALA A 176 20.76 8.49 7.45
N LEU A 177 20.32 8.15 6.23
CA LEU A 177 19.15 8.80 5.62
C LEU A 177 17.90 8.59 6.50
N GLY A 178 17.66 7.34 6.97
CA GLY A 178 16.56 7.04 7.89
C GLY A 178 16.66 7.85 9.19
N ALA A 179 17.85 7.96 9.78
CA ALA A 179 18.08 8.75 11.00
C ALA A 179 17.82 10.24 10.78
N THR A 180 18.20 10.79 9.62
CA THR A 180 17.90 12.18 9.25
C THR A 180 16.40 12.42 9.14
N LEU A 181 15.67 11.53 8.47
CA LEU A 181 14.21 11.60 8.36
C LEU A 181 13.53 11.47 9.73
N LEU A 182 14.02 10.58 10.59
CA LEU A 182 13.56 10.43 11.97
C LEU A 182 13.75 11.74 12.76
N LEU A 183 14.91 12.38 12.66
CA LEU A 183 15.15 13.68 13.31
C LEU A 183 14.18 14.75 12.81
N MET A 184 13.94 14.82 11.50
CA MET A 184 12.95 15.74 10.93
C MET A 184 11.54 15.47 11.48
N VAL A 185 11.13 14.20 11.64
CA VAL A 185 9.85 13.82 12.26
C VAL A 185 9.78 14.30 13.71
N VAL A 186 10.83 14.06 14.50
CA VAL A 186 10.90 14.49 15.92
C VAL A 186 10.71 15.99 16.05
N VAL A 187 11.34 16.78 15.17
CA VAL A 187 11.33 18.25 15.23
C VAL A 187 10.03 18.84 14.68
N ALA A 188 9.55 18.36 13.53
CA ALA A 188 8.52 19.07 12.77
C ALA A 188 7.13 18.44 12.85
N VAL A 189 7.00 17.12 13.07
CA VAL A 189 5.68 16.48 13.06
C VAL A 189 4.91 16.72 14.34
N ARG A 190 3.62 17.05 14.19
CA ARG A 190 2.63 17.22 15.26
C ARG A 190 1.36 16.51 14.86
N ASP A 191 0.62 15.97 15.84
CA ASP A 191 -0.62 15.23 15.57
C ASP A 191 -1.74 16.13 15.08
N THR A 192 -1.93 17.27 15.76
CA THR A 192 -3.00 18.22 15.47
C THR A 192 -2.50 19.66 15.44
N PRO A 193 -3.22 20.59 14.79
CA PRO A 193 -2.89 22.02 14.81
C PRO A 193 -2.83 22.60 16.23
N ASP A 194 -3.74 22.18 17.10
CA ASP A 194 -3.94 22.72 18.44
C ASP A 194 -3.10 21.97 19.51
N ARG A 195 -2.19 21.07 19.08
CA ARG A 195 -1.35 20.22 19.94
C ARG A 195 -2.13 19.26 20.86
N GLU A 196 -3.44 19.21 20.75
CA GLU A 196 -4.24 18.24 21.48
C GLU A 196 -4.02 16.85 20.89
N VAL A 197 -3.69 15.89 21.74
CA VAL A 197 -3.64 14.48 21.34
C VAL A 197 -5.06 13.95 21.43
N VAL A 198 -5.69 13.67 20.30
CA VAL A 198 -6.95 12.91 20.30
C VAL A 198 -6.60 11.47 20.65
N ALA A 199 -6.49 11.21 21.95
CA ALA A 199 -6.16 9.88 22.47
C ALA A 199 -7.42 9.01 22.48
N GLY A 200 -7.30 7.83 21.89
CA GLY A 200 -8.29 6.77 22.04
C GLY A 200 -8.24 6.13 23.45
N PRO A 201 -9.08 5.13 23.71
CA PRO A 201 -9.12 4.42 24.99
C PRO A 201 -7.79 3.70 25.31
N PRO A 202 -7.56 3.30 26.57
CA PRO A 202 -6.39 2.52 26.95
C PRO A 202 -6.27 1.24 26.09
N PRO A 203 -5.07 0.81 25.73
CA PRO A 203 -4.88 -0.36 24.86
C PRO A 203 -4.91 -1.68 25.67
N ASP A 204 -5.94 -1.87 26.52
CA ASP A 204 -6.24 -3.18 27.06
C ASP A 204 -6.90 -4.06 26.00
N LEU A 205 -6.74 -5.36 26.09
CA LEU A 205 -7.21 -6.30 25.06
C LEU A 205 -8.73 -6.21 24.84
N ALA A 206 -9.51 -5.99 25.88
CA ALA A 206 -10.96 -5.85 25.78
C ALA A 206 -11.34 -4.58 25.00
N THR A 207 -10.69 -3.47 25.29
CA THR A 207 -10.89 -2.20 24.57
C THR A 207 -10.45 -2.29 23.12
N VAL A 208 -9.28 -2.89 22.84
CA VAL A 208 -8.82 -3.15 21.47
C VAL A 208 -9.87 -3.95 20.69
N ARG A 209 -10.36 -5.06 21.26
CA ARG A 209 -11.40 -5.88 20.64
C ARG A 209 -12.69 -5.09 20.40
N ARG A 210 -13.13 -4.27 21.36
CA ARG A 210 -14.32 -3.44 21.23
C ARG A 210 -14.17 -2.38 20.11
N GLU A 211 -13.04 -1.67 20.06
CA GLU A 211 -12.80 -0.64 19.04
C GLU A 211 -12.69 -1.24 17.62
N LEU A 212 -12.02 -2.39 17.50
CA LEU A 212 -11.97 -3.12 16.22
C LEU A 212 -13.37 -3.62 15.82
N ALA A 213 -14.14 -4.17 16.77
CA ALA A 213 -15.51 -4.59 16.50
C ALA A 213 -16.39 -3.40 16.09
N ALA A 214 -16.23 -2.24 16.74
CA ALA A 214 -16.94 -1.03 16.39
C ALA A 214 -16.52 -0.44 15.04
N ALA A 215 -15.22 -0.49 14.67
CA ALA A 215 -14.74 -0.13 13.35
C ALA A 215 -15.30 -1.09 12.28
N TRP A 216 -15.26 -2.38 12.55
CA TRP A 216 -15.81 -3.42 11.66
C TRP A 216 -17.33 -3.32 11.51
N ALA A 217 -18.07 -2.93 12.56
CA ALA A 217 -19.51 -2.74 12.51
C ALA A 217 -19.94 -1.66 11.50
N GLN A 218 -19.06 -0.68 11.19
CA GLN A 218 -19.35 0.36 10.22
C GLN A 218 -19.39 -0.20 8.78
N PRO A 219 -20.49 -0.05 8.05
CA PRO A 219 -20.58 -0.50 6.66
C PRO A 219 -19.52 0.16 5.76
N GLY A 220 -19.16 1.41 6.05
CA GLY A 220 -18.11 2.13 5.32
C GLY A 220 -16.72 1.54 5.51
N THR A 221 -16.38 1.02 6.69
CA THR A 221 -15.10 0.32 6.92
C THR A 221 -15.03 -0.96 6.10
N ARG A 222 -16.11 -1.76 6.13
CA ARG A 222 -16.20 -2.99 5.32
C ARG A 222 -16.18 -2.70 3.82
N LEU A 223 -16.89 -1.66 3.39
CA LEU A 223 -16.82 -1.19 2.00
C LEU A 223 -15.40 -0.77 1.62
N GLY A 224 -14.69 -0.07 2.51
CA GLY A 224 -13.30 0.33 2.31
C GLY A 224 -12.37 -0.86 2.17
N LEU A 225 -12.47 -1.87 3.06
CA LEU A 225 -11.69 -3.10 2.99
C LEU A 225 -11.88 -3.81 1.64
N TRP A 226 -13.14 -4.03 1.24
CA TRP A 226 -13.42 -4.72 -0.01
C TRP A 226 -13.10 -3.89 -1.26
N THR A 227 -13.16 -2.57 -1.16
CA THR A 227 -12.64 -1.66 -2.20
C THR A 227 -11.13 -1.85 -2.37
N HIS A 228 -10.38 -1.82 -1.27
CA HIS A 228 -8.93 -2.01 -1.27
C HIS A 228 -8.56 -3.42 -1.75
N PHE A 229 -9.32 -4.44 -1.31
CA PHE A 229 -9.19 -5.82 -1.77
C PHE A 229 -9.32 -5.92 -3.30
N VAL A 230 -10.44 -5.44 -3.89
CA VAL A 230 -10.80 -5.73 -5.28
C VAL A 230 -9.98 -4.91 -6.29
N THR A 231 -9.43 -3.77 -5.89
CA THR A 231 -8.71 -2.88 -6.80
C THR A 231 -7.20 -3.02 -6.73
N GLN A 232 -6.60 -3.44 -5.60
CA GLN A 232 -5.15 -3.41 -5.44
C GLN A 232 -4.44 -4.63 -6.02
N PHE A 233 -4.95 -5.83 -5.79
CA PHE A 233 -4.18 -7.08 -5.85
C PHE A 233 -3.58 -7.37 -7.23
N SER A 234 -4.35 -7.21 -8.32
CA SER A 234 -3.91 -7.58 -9.66
C SER A 234 -2.69 -6.76 -10.12
N GLY A 235 -2.76 -5.43 -9.98
CA GLY A 235 -1.64 -4.54 -10.31
C GLY A 235 -0.43 -4.75 -9.42
N SER A 236 -0.65 -4.95 -8.11
CA SER A 236 0.43 -5.17 -7.15
C SER A 236 1.18 -6.48 -7.40
N VAL A 237 0.46 -7.57 -7.62
CA VAL A 237 1.06 -8.90 -7.89
C VAL A 237 1.80 -8.91 -9.21
N PHE A 238 1.26 -8.23 -10.22
CA PHE A 238 1.94 -8.06 -11.50
C PHE A 238 3.22 -7.24 -11.38
N ALA A 239 3.18 -6.11 -10.68
CA ALA A 239 4.33 -5.23 -10.52
C ALA A 239 5.43 -5.83 -9.62
N LEU A 240 5.05 -6.56 -8.55
CA LEU A 240 5.99 -7.02 -7.53
C LEU A 240 6.69 -8.33 -7.88
N LEU A 241 6.01 -9.27 -8.54
CA LEU A 241 6.55 -10.62 -8.68
C LEU A 241 6.26 -11.27 -10.04
N TRP A 242 4.99 -11.42 -10.41
CA TRP A 242 4.63 -12.30 -11.52
C TRP A 242 4.56 -11.62 -12.90
N GLY A 243 4.60 -10.29 -12.97
CA GLY A 243 4.53 -9.57 -14.25
C GLY A 243 5.77 -9.77 -15.12
N TYR A 244 6.96 -9.69 -14.54
CA TYR A 244 8.19 -9.90 -15.30
C TYR A 244 8.32 -11.33 -15.84
N PRO A 245 8.14 -12.41 -15.06
CA PRO A 245 8.11 -13.77 -15.58
C PRO A 245 7.01 -13.99 -16.64
N PHE A 246 5.82 -13.45 -16.42
CA PHE A 246 4.73 -13.54 -17.41
C PHE A 246 5.13 -12.91 -18.75
N LEU A 247 5.73 -11.71 -18.72
CA LEU A 247 6.13 -10.99 -19.93
C LEU A 247 7.27 -11.68 -20.66
N VAL A 248 8.27 -12.19 -19.94
CA VAL A 248 9.46 -12.82 -20.55
C VAL A 248 9.17 -14.27 -20.94
N GLN A 249 8.72 -15.10 -20.00
CA GLN A 249 8.58 -16.53 -20.21
C GLN A 249 7.23 -16.87 -20.88
N GLY A 250 6.15 -16.23 -20.44
CA GLY A 250 4.82 -16.44 -21.00
C GLY A 250 4.60 -15.78 -22.35
N GLN A 251 4.96 -14.49 -22.47
CA GLN A 251 4.69 -13.71 -23.68
C GLN A 251 5.89 -13.62 -24.64
N GLY A 252 7.06 -14.16 -24.27
CA GLY A 252 8.25 -14.20 -25.12
C GLY A 252 8.92 -12.84 -25.37
N LEU A 253 8.69 -11.86 -24.48
CA LEU A 253 9.36 -10.56 -24.61
C LEU A 253 10.82 -10.66 -24.20
N THR A 254 11.64 -9.79 -24.80
CA THR A 254 13.00 -9.59 -24.30
C THR A 254 13.00 -9.00 -22.89
N PRO A 255 14.05 -9.27 -22.08
CA PRO A 255 14.20 -8.66 -20.75
C PRO A 255 14.01 -7.14 -20.74
N THR A 256 14.60 -6.44 -21.73
CA THR A 256 14.46 -4.99 -21.90
C THR A 256 13.02 -4.57 -22.22
N GLY A 257 12.33 -5.35 -23.07
CA GLY A 257 10.92 -5.10 -23.41
C GLY A 257 10.01 -5.25 -22.21
N ALA A 258 10.20 -6.28 -21.38
CA ALA A 258 9.46 -6.49 -20.16
C ALA A 258 9.72 -5.37 -19.13
N ALA A 259 10.98 -5.01 -18.92
CA ALA A 259 11.36 -3.90 -18.04
C ALA A 259 10.75 -2.56 -18.48
N SER A 260 10.71 -2.30 -19.78
CA SER A 260 10.09 -1.08 -20.33
C SER A 260 8.59 -1.00 -20.04
N LEU A 261 7.86 -2.12 -20.13
CA LEU A 261 6.43 -2.18 -19.80
C LEU A 261 6.18 -1.96 -18.29
N LEU A 262 6.99 -2.55 -17.41
CA LEU A 262 6.89 -2.33 -15.97
C LEU A 262 7.23 -0.88 -15.58
N THR A 263 8.19 -0.27 -16.27
CA THR A 263 8.49 1.17 -16.11
C THR A 263 7.32 2.03 -16.56
N LEU A 264 6.72 1.71 -17.72
CA LEU A 264 5.53 2.40 -18.23
C LEU A 264 4.37 2.29 -17.23
N MET A 265 4.14 1.10 -16.64
CA MET A 265 3.15 0.89 -15.60
C MET A 265 3.38 1.82 -14.40
N THR A 266 4.63 1.92 -13.94
CA THR A 266 5.00 2.79 -12.82
C THR A 266 4.73 4.27 -13.13
N VAL A 267 5.14 4.75 -14.30
CA VAL A 267 4.88 6.13 -14.75
C VAL A 267 3.38 6.41 -14.85
N ALA A 268 2.62 5.50 -15.46
CA ALA A 268 1.17 5.62 -15.58
C ALA A 268 0.47 5.63 -14.21
N MET A 269 0.96 4.86 -13.24
CA MET A 269 0.48 4.89 -11.85
C MET A 269 0.66 6.29 -11.21
N LEU A 270 1.83 6.92 -11.41
CA LEU A 270 2.11 8.27 -10.91
C LEU A 270 1.14 9.30 -11.49
N VAL A 271 0.81 9.18 -12.77
CA VAL A 271 -0.10 10.10 -13.47
C VAL A 271 -1.57 9.87 -13.10
N SER A 272 -1.99 8.61 -12.90
CA SER A 272 -3.39 8.27 -12.63
C SER A 272 -3.85 8.68 -11.22
N GLY A 273 -2.95 8.76 -10.25
CA GLY A 273 -3.27 9.13 -8.87
C GLY A 273 -3.99 10.48 -8.75
N PRO A 274 -3.44 11.58 -9.27
CA PRO A 274 -4.11 12.89 -9.26
C PRO A 274 -5.47 12.90 -9.94
N ALA A 275 -5.64 12.17 -11.04
CA ALA A 275 -6.93 12.07 -11.75
C ALA A 275 -7.99 11.39 -10.88
N ILE A 276 -7.65 10.28 -10.21
CA ILE A 276 -8.54 9.59 -9.27
C ILE A 276 -8.88 10.48 -8.08
N ALA A 277 -7.89 11.17 -7.50
CA ALA A 277 -8.10 12.11 -6.41
C ALA A 277 -9.11 13.21 -6.78
N HIS A 278 -8.91 13.80 -7.96
CA HIS A 278 -9.79 14.85 -8.47
C HIS A 278 -11.23 14.34 -8.66
N PHE A 279 -11.40 13.16 -9.26
CA PHE A 279 -12.71 12.54 -9.40
C PHE A 279 -13.37 12.28 -8.05
N CYS A 280 -12.67 11.67 -7.10
CA CYS A 280 -13.19 11.36 -5.76
C CYS A 280 -13.57 12.61 -4.96
N ALA A 281 -12.82 13.70 -5.13
CA ALA A 281 -13.10 14.97 -4.48
C ALA A 281 -14.35 15.68 -5.05
N ARG A 282 -14.57 15.56 -6.38
CA ARG A 282 -15.73 16.16 -7.04
C ARG A 282 -16.99 15.30 -6.95
N HIS A 283 -16.85 13.99 -6.92
CA HIS A 283 -17.96 13.04 -7.01
C HIS A 283 -17.94 12.02 -5.85
N PRO A 284 -18.11 12.46 -4.58
CA PRO A 284 -17.98 11.59 -3.41
C PRO A 284 -18.99 10.41 -3.40
N PHE A 285 -20.16 10.59 -4.00
CA PHE A 285 -21.19 9.55 -4.11
C PHE A 285 -20.95 8.54 -5.24
N HIS A 286 -20.02 8.84 -6.18
CA HIS A 286 -19.70 7.99 -7.33
C HIS A 286 -18.42 7.18 -7.16
N ARG A 287 -17.76 7.26 -5.99
CA ARG A 287 -16.52 6.50 -5.69
C ARG A 287 -16.67 5.00 -5.98
N SER A 288 -17.80 4.39 -5.61
CA SER A 288 -18.05 2.98 -5.86
C SER A 288 -18.22 2.63 -7.35
N VAL A 289 -18.70 3.56 -8.17
CA VAL A 289 -18.77 3.39 -9.63
C VAL A 289 -17.36 3.34 -10.20
N LEU A 290 -16.47 4.24 -9.75
CA LEU A 290 -15.07 4.23 -10.14
C LEU A 290 -14.36 2.93 -9.72
N VAL A 291 -14.63 2.41 -8.52
CA VAL A 291 -14.11 1.10 -8.06
C VAL A 291 -14.49 -0.02 -9.03
N PHE A 292 -15.77 -0.10 -9.43
CA PHE A 292 -16.23 -1.09 -10.41
C PHE A 292 -15.64 -0.86 -11.81
N ALA A 293 -15.45 0.38 -12.22
CA ALA A 293 -14.81 0.69 -13.49
C ALA A 293 -13.34 0.20 -13.50
N ILE A 294 -12.59 0.42 -12.42
CA ILE A 294 -11.20 -0.02 -12.28
C ILE A 294 -11.11 -1.55 -12.25
N ALA A 295 -11.92 -2.22 -11.41
CA ALA A 295 -11.91 -3.67 -11.34
C ALA A 295 -12.40 -4.32 -12.64
N GLY A 296 -13.48 -3.78 -13.23
CA GLY A 296 -14.05 -4.27 -14.49
C GLY A 296 -13.13 -4.08 -15.68
N SER A 297 -12.46 -2.93 -15.82
CA SER A 297 -11.47 -2.71 -16.89
C SER A 297 -10.26 -3.63 -16.74
N SER A 298 -9.79 -3.86 -15.50
CA SER A 298 -8.71 -4.81 -15.23
C SER A 298 -9.12 -6.24 -15.60
N ALA A 299 -10.31 -6.67 -15.20
CA ALA A 299 -10.83 -7.99 -15.57
C ALA A 299 -11.01 -8.12 -17.10
N ALA A 300 -11.54 -7.09 -17.75
CA ALA A 300 -11.76 -7.09 -19.20
C ALA A 300 -10.45 -7.20 -19.99
N VAL A 301 -9.45 -6.37 -19.68
CA VAL A 301 -8.16 -6.43 -20.38
C VAL A 301 -7.44 -7.75 -20.14
N TRP A 302 -7.49 -8.29 -18.93
CA TRP A 302 -6.97 -9.62 -18.63
C TRP A 302 -7.71 -10.72 -19.41
N ALA A 303 -9.03 -10.67 -19.52
CA ALA A 303 -9.80 -11.64 -20.32
C ALA A 303 -9.29 -11.66 -21.78
N VAL A 304 -9.11 -10.48 -22.38
CA VAL A 304 -8.59 -10.39 -23.76
C VAL A 304 -7.18 -10.97 -23.86
N VAL A 305 -6.28 -10.65 -22.90
CA VAL A 305 -4.90 -11.18 -22.90
C VAL A 305 -4.85 -12.68 -22.70
N LEU A 306 -5.65 -13.24 -21.77
CA LEU A 306 -5.65 -14.67 -21.47
C LEU A 306 -6.30 -15.52 -22.58
N LEU A 307 -7.30 -14.97 -23.26
CA LEU A 307 -8.00 -15.64 -24.37
C LEU A 307 -7.35 -15.40 -25.74
N TRP A 308 -6.32 -14.55 -25.82
CA TRP A 308 -5.66 -14.25 -27.08
C TRP A 308 -5.01 -15.50 -27.68
N PRO A 309 -5.22 -15.79 -28.99
CA PRO A 309 -4.59 -16.94 -29.64
C PRO A 309 -3.06 -16.76 -29.76
N GLY A 310 -2.29 -17.46 -28.92
CA GLY A 310 -0.83 -17.32 -28.83
C GLY A 310 -0.38 -16.15 -27.93
N PRO A 311 0.86 -15.68 -28.09
CA PRO A 311 1.37 -14.50 -27.40
C PRO A 311 0.58 -13.25 -27.77
N ALA A 312 0.24 -12.44 -26.78
CA ALA A 312 -0.52 -11.21 -26.98
C ALA A 312 0.31 -10.15 -27.72
N PRO A 313 -0.26 -9.39 -28.66
CA PRO A 313 0.47 -8.35 -29.36
C PRO A 313 0.90 -7.23 -28.42
N ARG A 314 1.97 -6.55 -28.76
CA ARG A 314 2.60 -5.54 -27.89
C ARG A 314 1.64 -4.43 -27.47
N TRP A 315 0.75 -3.98 -28.35
CA TRP A 315 -0.24 -2.96 -28.01
C TRP A 315 -1.20 -3.42 -26.91
N LEU A 316 -1.56 -4.71 -26.89
CA LEU A 316 -2.46 -5.26 -25.86
C LEU A 316 -1.73 -5.37 -24.50
N LEU A 317 -0.44 -5.72 -24.49
CA LEU A 317 0.37 -5.72 -23.28
C LEU A 317 0.61 -4.29 -22.76
N VAL A 318 0.73 -3.29 -23.63
CA VAL A 318 0.74 -1.87 -23.27
C VAL A 318 -0.60 -1.49 -22.63
N ALA A 319 -1.73 -1.86 -23.24
CA ALA A 319 -3.05 -1.61 -22.67
C ALA A 319 -3.21 -2.27 -21.28
N LEU A 320 -2.72 -3.52 -21.14
CA LEU A 320 -2.74 -4.23 -19.86
C LEU A 320 -2.01 -3.43 -18.76
N VAL A 321 -0.77 -3.02 -18.99
CA VAL A 321 0.02 -2.33 -17.96
C VAL A 321 -0.53 -0.93 -17.65
N LEU A 322 -1.11 -0.24 -18.63
CA LEU A 322 -1.77 1.06 -18.42
C LEU A 322 -3.05 0.93 -17.57
N VAL A 323 -3.85 -0.10 -17.81
CA VAL A 323 -5.05 -0.39 -17.01
C VAL A 323 -4.66 -0.81 -15.59
N LEU A 324 -3.67 -1.70 -15.45
CA LEU A 324 -3.21 -2.15 -14.13
C LEU A 324 -2.54 -1.03 -13.32
N ALA A 325 -1.96 -0.05 -13.96
CA ALA A 325 -1.36 1.12 -13.29
C ALA A 325 -2.37 1.91 -12.43
N VAL A 326 -3.67 1.87 -12.78
CA VAL A 326 -4.73 2.56 -12.05
C VAL A 326 -5.10 1.84 -10.74
N ASN A 327 -4.74 0.57 -10.59
CA ASN A 327 -5.17 -0.27 -9.47
C ASN A 327 -4.65 0.24 -8.11
N GLY A 328 -3.37 0.59 -8.02
CA GLY A 328 -2.78 1.13 -6.80
C GLY A 328 -3.48 2.42 -6.34
N PRO A 329 -3.51 3.49 -7.15
CA PRO A 329 -4.26 4.70 -6.83
C PRO A 329 -5.75 4.45 -6.58
N GLY A 330 -6.40 3.57 -7.32
CA GLY A 330 -7.80 3.19 -7.13
C GLY A 330 -8.08 2.55 -5.78
N SER A 331 -7.14 1.79 -5.25
CA SER A 331 -7.28 1.13 -3.95
C SER A 331 -7.35 2.11 -2.78
N LEU A 332 -6.74 3.29 -2.92
CA LEU A 332 -6.75 4.32 -1.89
C LEU A 332 -8.15 4.92 -1.62
N ILE A 333 -9.12 4.71 -2.52
CA ILE A 333 -10.54 5.03 -2.28
C ILE A 333 -11.08 4.31 -1.03
N GLY A 334 -10.53 3.14 -0.70
CA GLY A 334 -10.90 2.39 0.51
C GLY A 334 -10.67 3.21 1.79
N PHE A 335 -9.59 3.98 1.85
CA PHE A 335 -9.27 4.84 3.00
C PHE A 335 -10.19 6.06 3.10
N ASP A 336 -10.70 6.56 1.98
CA ASP A 336 -11.73 7.61 1.98
C ASP A 336 -13.01 7.13 2.65
N TYR A 337 -13.40 5.86 2.46
CA TYR A 337 -14.54 5.27 3.15
C TYR A 337 -14.26 5.08 4.65
N ALA A 338 -13.08 4.58 5.04
CA ALA A 338 -12.72 4.47 6.45
C ALA A 338 -12.89 5.81 7.18
N ARG A 339 -12.37 6.89 6.60
CA ARG A 339 -12.50 8.24 7.17
C ARG A 339 -13.94 8.75 7.21
N SER A 340 -14.72 8.48 6.17
CA SER A 340 -16.08 9.06 6.04
C SER A 340 -17.09 8.45 7.02
N PHE A 341 -16.84 7.23 7.50
CA PHE A 341 -17.77 6.46 8.33
C PHE A 341 -17.29 6.23 9.77
N ASN A 342 -16.12 6.73 10.14
CA ASN A 342 -15.59 6.55 11.50
C ASN A 342 -15.25 7.89 12.13
N PRO A 343 -15.42 8.02 13.47
CA PRO A 343 -14.98 9.18 14.21
C PRO A 343 -13.44 9.28 14.17
N VAL A 344 -12.92 10.48 14.37
CA VAL A 344 -11.47 10.77 14.37
C VAL A 344 -10.69 9.85 15.33
N SER A 345 -11.27 9.53 16.48
CA SER A 345 -10.66 8.62 17.48
C SER A 345 -10.49 7.18 17.03
N ARG A 346 -11.13 6.76 15.92
CA ARG A 346 -11.11 5.39 15.40
C ARG A 346 -10.57 5.28 13.98
N ILE A 347 -10.10 6.39 13.40
CA ILE A 347 -9.61 6.40 12.01
C ILE A 347 -8.43 5.43 11.81
N GLY A 348 -7.52 5.32 12.79
CA GLY A 348 -6.38 4.42 12.71
C GLY A 348 -6.80 2.96 12.61
N SER A 349 -7.68 2.51 13.53
CA SER A 349 -8.22 1.14 13.53
C SER A 349 -8.96 0.83 12.24
N ALA A 350 -9.83 1.76 11.77
CA ALA A 350 -10.56 1.58 10.53
C ALA A 350 -9.63 1.52 9.29
N THR A 351 -8.61 2.37 9.25
CA THR A 351 -7.59 2.40 8.19
C THR A 351 -6.75 1.12 8.19
N GLY A 352 -6.35 0.64 9.37
CA GLY A 352 -5.64 -0.63 9.51
C GLY A 352 -6.47 -1.81 8.97
N VAL A 353 -7.75 -1.89 9.31
CA VAL A 353 -8.69 -2.90 8.80
C VAL A 353 -8.79 -2.82 7.26
N VAL A 354 -8.94 -1.62 6.71
CA VAL A 354 -9.01 -1.42 5.25
C VAL A 354 -7.74 -1.90 4.56
N ASN A 355 -6.58 -1.58 5.11
CA ASN A 355 -5.29 -1.93 4.51
C ASN A 355 -5.08 -3.46 4.43
N VAL A 356 -5.56 -4.21 5.43
CA VAL A 356 -5.51 -5.69 5.41
C VAL A 356 -6.16 -6.26 4.15
N GLY A 357 -7.26 -5.67 3.65
CA GLY A 357 -7.98 -6.18 2.49
C GLY A 357 -7.09 -6.36 1.25
N GLY A 358 -6.32 -5.33 0.88
CA GLY A 358 -5.43 -5.38 -0.28
C GLY A 358 -4.27 -6.37 -0.11
N PHE A 359 -3.71 -6.47 1.11
CA PHE A 359 -2.63 -7.43 1.38
C PHE A 359 -3.11 -8.86 1.35
N VAL A 360 -4.27 -9.17 1.95
CA VAL A 360 -4.86 -10.51 1.89
C VAL A 360 -5.10 -10.93 0.44
N ALA A 361 -5.69 -10.05 -0.38
CA ALA A 361 -5.92 -10.35 -1.79
C ALA A 361 -4.60 -10.57 -2.56
N SER A 362 -3.60 -9.70 -2.34
CA SER A 362 -2.31 -9.78 -3.03
C SER A 362 -1.53 -11.05 -2.63
N ILE A 363 -1.45 -11.35 -1.33
CA ILE A 363 -0.78 -12.57 -0.84
C ILE A 363 -1.48 -13.81 -1.40
N THR A 364 -2.82 -13.83 -1.35
CA THR A 364 -3.60 -14.94 -1.89
C THR A 364 -3.29 -15.16 -3.37
N LEU A 365 -3.31 -14.08 -4.19
CA LEU A 365 -3.01 -14.24 -5.61
C LEU A 365 -1.56 -14.66 -5.86
N VAL A 366 -0.59 -14.10 -5.13
CA VAL A 366 0.83 -14.51 -5.26
C VAL A 366 1.00 -16.01 -5.05
N LEU A 367 0.39 -16.54 -3.98
CA LEU A 367 0.47 -17.96 -3.65
C LEU A 367 -0.28 -18.83 -4.67
N VAL A 368 -1.50 -18.43 -5.04
CA VAL A 368 -2.31 -19.18 -6.01
C VAL A 368 -1.61 -19.24 -7.37
N VAL A 369 -1.05 -18.12 -7.85
CA VAL A 369 -0.29 -18.11 -9.11
C VAL A 369 0.91 -19.06 -9.01
N GLY A 370 1.68 -19.01 -7.93
CA GLY A 370 2.81 -19.91 -7.73
C GLY A 370 2.40 -21.38 -7.76
N VAL A 371 1.40 -21.76 -6.96
CA VAL A 371 0.88 -23.15 -6.91
C VAL A 371 0.36 -23.61 -8.27
N VAL A 372 -0.41 -22.77 -8.97
CA VAL A 372 -0.94 -23.15 -10.30
C VAL A 372 0.20 -23.31 -11.31
N LEU A 373 1.21 -22.45 -11.29
CA LEU A 373 2.38 -22.60 -12.17
C LEU A 373 3.11 -23.91 -11.88
N ASP A 374 3.33 -24.26 -10.61
CA ASP A 374 3.98 -25.52 -10.24
C ASP A 374 3.18 -26.74 -10.71
N LEU A 375 1.86 -26.72 -10.55
CA LEU A 375 0.97 -27.81 -10.95
C LEU A 375 0.81 -27.94 -12.47
N THR A 376 0.92 -26.84 -13.21
CA THR A 376 0.68 -26.83 -14.67
C THR A 376 1.96 -26.86 -15.50
N THR A 377 3.15 -26.71 -14.88
CA THR A 377 4.43 -26.84 -15.55
C THR A 377 4.82 -28.33 -15.59
N PRO A 378 4.99 -28.95 -16.79
CA PRO A 378 5.35 -30.36 -16.88
C PRO A 378 6.68 -30.66 -16.22
N ALA A 379 6.78 -31.86 -15.61
CA ALA A 379 8.02 -32.35 -15.04
C ALA A 379 9.15 -32.37 -16.10
N GLY A 380 10.30 -31.75 -15.77
CA GLY A 380 11.45 -31.63 -16.66
C GLY A 380 11.52 -30.34 -17.46
N ARG A 381 10.50 -29.44 -17.40
CA ARG A 381 10.63 -28.07 -17.92
C ARG A 381 11.17 -27.14 -16.83
N ALA A 382 12.20 -26.38 -17.21
CA ALA A 382 12.81 -25.39 -16.30
C ALA A 382 11.96 -24.13 -16.06
N THR A 383 11.03 -23.81 -17.01
CA THR A 383 10.23 -22.58 -16.97
C THR A 383 8.79 -22.82 -17.40
N PRO A 384 7.81 -22.17 -16.75
CA PRO A 384 6.41 -22.20 -17.14
C PRO A 384 6.20 -21.64 -18.55
N ASP A 385 5.28 -22.22 -19.30
CA ASP A 385 4.86 -21.72 -20.61
C ASP A 385 3.67 -20.76 -20.52
N LEU A 386 3.26 -20.20 -21.67
CA LEU A 386 2.12 -19.28 -21.75
C LEU A 386 0.81 -19.93 -21.25
N SER A 387 0.62 -21.23 -21.45
CA SER A 387 -0.59 -21.94 -20.99
C SER A 387 -0.64 -21.99 -19.46
N ALA A 388 0.49 -22.30 -18.81
CA ALA A 388 0.59 -22.31 -17.35
C ALA A 388 0.29 -20.91 -16.76
N PHE A 389 0.85 -19.85 -17.37
CA PHE A 389 0.52 -18.48 -16.93
C PHE A 389 -0.94 -18.11 -17.16
N ARG A 390 -1.59 -18.59 -18.24
CA ARG A 390 -3.03 -18.35 -18.47
C ARG A 390 -3.87 -18.91 -17.35
N TRP A 391 -3.66 -20.15 -16.98
CA TRP A 391 -4.37 -20.78 -15.85
C TRP A 391 -4.09 -20.09 -14.54
N ALA A 392 -2.81 -19.75 -14.28
CA ALA A 392 -2.41 -19.07 -13.06
C ALA A 392 -3.08 -17.71 -12.89
N PHE A 393 -3.08 -16.87 -13.93
CA PHE A 393 -3.73 -15.58 -13.87
C PHE A 393 -5.27 -15.65 -14.03
N ALA A 394 -5.85 -16.73 -14.56
CA ALA A 394 -7.29 -16.91 -14.55
C ALA A 394 -7.86 -17.04 -13.13
N ALA A 395 -7.09 -17.54 -12.19
CA ALA A 395 -7.51 -17.65 -10.79
C ALA A 395 -7.92 -16.31 -10.14
N GLN A 396 -7.39 -15.18 -10.62
CA GLN A 396 -7.72 -13.85 -10.10
C GLN A 396 -9.20 -13.45 -10.28
N TYR A 397 -9.91 -14.08 -11.23
CA TYR A 397 -11.34 -13.81 -11.44
C TYR A 397 -12.20 -14.20 -10.24
N LEU A 398 -11.79 -15.21 -9.47
CA LEU A 398 -12.46 -15.60 -8.22
C LEU A 398 -12.35 -14.46 -7.18
N LEU A 399 -11.19 -13.80 -7.09
CA LEU A 399 -10.99 -12.69 -6.19
C LEU A 399 -11.79 -11.46 -6.63
N TRP A 400 -11.83 -11.16 -7.93
CA TRP A 400 -12.68 -10.08 -8.44
C TRP A 400 -14.16 -10.35 -8.21
N ALA A 401 -14.63 -11.57 -8.45
CA ALA A 401 -16.04 -11.96 -8.21
C ALA A 401 -16.40 -11.78 -6.72
N LEU A 402 -15.57 -12.33 -5.82
CA LEU A 402 -15.75 -12.17 -4.38
C LEU A 402 -15.77 -10.70 -3.98
N GLY A 403 -14.75 -9.94 -4.40
CA GLY A 403 -14.62 -8.52 -4.07
C GLY A 403 -15.78 -7.68 -4.59
N ALA A 404 -16.21 -7.91 -5.84
CA ALA A 404 -17.34 -7.19 -6.45
C ALA A 404 -18.65 -7.44 -5.70
N VAL A 405 -18.96 -8.69 -5.35
CA VAL A 405 -20.15 -9.04 -4.56
C VAL A 405 -20.12 -8.32 -3.21
N GLN A 406 -19.00 -8.34 -2.52
CA GLN A 406 -18.89 -7.69 -1.22
C GLN A 406 -18.94 -6.14 -1.31
N VAL A 407 -18.32 -5.55 -2.33
CA VAL A 407 -18.44 -4.10 -2.58
C VAL A 407 -19.90 -3.72 -2.82
N LEU A 408 -20.67 -4.47 -3.62
CA LEU A 408 -22.11 -4.25 -3.83
C LEU A 408 -22.88 -4.33 -2.51
N ARG A 409 -22.64 -5.38 -1.75
CA ARG A 409 -23.31 -5.62 -0.45
C ARG A 409 -23.10 -4.43 0.51
N TYR A 410 -21.85 -4.05 0.74
CA TYR A 410 -21.53 -3.00 1.71
C TYR A 410 -21.77 -1.59 1.18
N ARG A 411 -21.72 -1.36 -0.14
CA ARG A 411 -22.19 -0.12 -0.75
C ARG A 411 -23.67 0.14 -0.44
N ASN A 412 -24.51 -0.88 -0.58
CA ASN A 412 -25.94 -0.75 -0.30
C ASN A 412 -26.20 -0.50 1.19
N ALA A 413 -25.48 -1.19 2.08
CA ALA A 413 -25.55 -0.96 3.51
C ALA A 413 -25.08 0.46 3.91
N ALA A 414 -23.97 0.94 3.35
CA ALA A 414 -23.44 2.28 3.60
C ALA A 414 -24.42 3.38 3.11
N ARG A 415 -25.06 3.19 1.96
CA ARG A 415 -26.06 4.12 1.43
C ARG A 415 -27.30 4.20 2.31
N ARG A 416 -27.77 3.05 2.83
CA ARG A 416 -28.92 3.01 3.78
C ARG A 416 -28.60 3.79 5.04
N GLN A 417 -27.42 3.55 5.64
CA GLN A 417 -26.99 4.28 6.84
C GLN A 417 -26.95 5.81 6.63
N VAL A 418 -26.43 6.27 5.49
CA VAL A 418 -26.39 7.71 5.16
C VAL A 418 -27.81 8.28 4.99
N ALA A 419 -28.72 7.54 4.35
CA ALA A 419 -30.11 7.96 4.18
C ALA A 419 -30.85 8.05 5.52
N GLU A 420 -30.68 7.06 6.41
CA GLU A 420 -31.25 7.04 7.76
C GLU A 420 -30.74 8.21 8.61
N GLN A 421 -29.45 8.52 8.55
CA GLN A 421 -28.87 9.66 9.25
C GLN A 421 -29.39 11.00 8.71
N ALA A 422 -29.60 11.13 7.41
CA ALA A 422 -30.18 12.32 6.79
C ALA A 422 -31.64 12.53 7.23
N LEU A 423 -32.44 11.47 7.29
CA LEU A 423 -33.82 11.53 7.80
C LEU A 423 -33.88 11.91 9.27
N ALA A 424 -33.02 11.34 10.10
CA ALA A 424 -32.96 11.67 11.54
C ALA A 424 -32.48 13.10 11.84
N ALA A 425 -31.74 13.73 10.92
CA ALA A 425 -31.28 15.11 11.02
C ALA A 425 -32.29 16.14 10.52
N THR A 426 -33.38 15.70 9.87
CA THR A 426 -34.45 16.61 9.39
C THR A 426 -35.36 16.97 10.58
N PRO A 427 -35.50 18.28 10.94
CA PRO A 427 -36.40 18.66 12.02
C PRO A 427 -37.84 18.23 11.70
N ALA A 428 -38.57 17.75 12.71
CA ALA A 428 -39.98 17.47 12.57
C ALA A 428 -40.70 18.76 12.06
N PRO A 429 -41.64 18.66 11.10
CA PRO A 429 -42.41 19.81 10.70
C PRO A 429 -43.05 20.42 11.95
N ALA A 430 -42.91 21.76 12.12
CA ALA A 430 -43.55 22.47 13.21
C ALA A 430 -45.04 22.13 13.15
N ALA A 431 -45.56 21.61 14.25
CA ALA A 431 -47.00 21.33 14.34
C ALA A 431 -47.77 22.63 14.09
N PRO A 432 -48.90 22.58 13.39
CA PRO A 432 -49.69 23.76 13.00
C PRO A 432 -50.26 24.54 14.19
#